data_e49ddff152ae8e0e978abe317b511b64
#
_entry.id   e49ddff152ae8e0e978abe317b511b64
#
_cell.length_a   1.000
_cell.length_b   1.000
_cell.length_c   1.000
_cell.angle_alpha   90.00
_cell.angle_beta   90.00
_cell.angle_gamma   90.00
#
_symmetry.space_group_name_H-M   'P 1'
#
loop_
_entity.id
_entity.type
_entity.pdbx_description
1 polymer ?
#
loop_
_entity_poly.entity_id
_entity_poly.type
_entity_poly.pdbx_seq_one_letter_code
_entity_poly.pdbx_strand_id
1 'polypeptide(L)'
;GRYVLSMQTDFQHRSPTGDDVIKIGMVDLEDGCKWIELGKSEAWGWQQGCQLQFIPGTDSKVLWNDKEGDNFVCRIMDIKTREMRTIPRAVYALSPDGKWAVTTDYRRVNDTRPGYGYAGIPDPNRDVLAPEDSGIWRINLETGESELIISLAQIAAIPNPLDDYSEAKHWFNHLLYNTDGSRFEFLHRWRFPDSLRNAQYEDVGG
;
A
#
# COMPACT_ATOMS: atom_id res chain seq x y z
N GLY A 1 -12.62 -17.49 -12.82
CA GLY A 1 -12.01 -18.25 -11.70
C GLY A 1 -13.07 -18.60 -10.66
N ARG A 2 -12.79 -19.57 -9.80
CA ARG A 2 -13.73 -20.05 -8.77
C ARG A 2 -13.86 -19.10 -7.57
N TYR A 3 -12.77 -18.45 -7.19
CA TYR A 3 -12.71 -17.65 -5.96
C TYR A 3 -12.61 -16.17 -6.25
N VAL A 4 -13.30 -15.36 -5.45
CA VAL A 4 -13.18 -13.90 -5.40
C VAL A 4 -12.65 -13.50 -4.04
N LEU A 5 -11.50 -12.85 -4.01
CA LEU A 5 -10.92 -12.33 -2.76
C LEU A 5 -11.73 -11.12 -2.28
N SER A 6 -11.92 -11.02 -0.99
CA SER A 6 -12.70 -9.95 -0.38
C SER A 6 -12.28 -9.67 1.06
N MET A 7 -12.69 -8.53 1.55
CA MET A 7 -12.51 -8.09 2.94
C MET A 7 -13.89 -7.89 3.57
N GLN A 8 -13.96 -8.10 4.88
CA GLN A 8 -15.17 -7.88 5.66
C GLN A 8 -14.84 -6.99 6.87
N THR A 9 -15.63 -5.94 7.07
CA THR A 9 -15.60 -5.05 8.23
C THR A 9 -16.99 -5.00 8.88
N ASP A 10 -17.05 -4.62 10.14
CA ASP A 10 -18.28 -4.46 10.92
C ASP A 10 -18.77 -3.02 11.04
N PHE A 11 -18.07 -2.06 10.41
CA PHE A 11 -18.45 -0.64 10.40
C PHE A 11 -18.31 -0.01 9.02
N GLN A 12 -18.89 1.18 8.86
CA GLN A 12 -18.80 2.04 7.68
C GLN A 12 -18.96 3.52 8.07
N HIS A 13 -18.81 4.43 7.11
CA HIS A 13 -19.00 5.88 7.27
C HIS A 13 -18.01 6.58 8.23
N ARG A 14 -16.87 6.00 8.50
CA ARG A 14 -15.73 6.63 9.18
C ARG A 14 -14.40 6.13 8.62
N SER A 15 -13.34 6.89 8.81
CA SER A 15 -11.98 6.44 8.48
C SER A 15 -11.54 5.31 9.42
N PRO A 16 -10.75 4.34 8.93
CA PRO A 16 -10.10 3.36 9.78
C PRO A 16 -9.11 4.02 10.74
N THR A 17 -8.99 3.44 11.93
CA THR A 17 -7.95 3.74 12.92
C THR A 17 -6.92 2.62 12.95
N GLY A 18 -5.85 2.78 13.73
CA GLY A 18 -4.82 1.75 13.89
C GLY A 18 -5.26 0.48 14.64
N ASP A 19 -6.46 0.52 15.26
CA ASP A 19 -7.02 -0.59 16.05
C ASP A 19 -8.14 -1.33 15.30
N ASP A 20 -8.51 -0.85 14.11
CA ASP A 20 -9.59 -1.44 13.33
C ASP A 20 -9.10 -2.65 12.53
N VAL A 21 -9.63 -3.82 12.86
CA VAL A 21 -9.28 -5.10 12.25
C VAL A 21 -10.33 -5.51 11.24
N ILE A 22 -9.90 -5.88 10.03
CA ILE A 22 -10.76 -6.50 9.03
C ILE A 22 -10.52 -8.00 8.93
N LYS A 23 -11.54 -8.74 8.49
CA LYS A 23 -11.40 -10.13 8.08
C LYS A 23 -10.99 -10.21 6.62
N ILE A 24 -10.03 -11.08 6.34
CA ILE A 24 -9.56 -11.41 5.00
C ILE A 24 -10.15 -12.74 4.59
N GLY A 25 -10.68 -12.82 3.40
CA GLY A 25 -11.26 -14.06 2.92
C GLY A 25 -11.49 -14.13 1.43
N MET A 26 -12.16 -15.18 1.03
CA MET A 26 -12.57 -15.40 -0.35
C MET A 26 -13.99 -15.93 -0.40
N VAL A 27 -14.68 -15.66 -1.48
CA VAL A 27 -16.00 -16.18 -1.79
C VAL A 27 -15.85 -17.30 -2.81
N ASP A 28 -16.38 -18.49 -2.51
CA ASP A 28 -16.43 -19.61 -3.45
C ASP A 28 -17.68 -19.49 -4.33
N LEU A 29 -17.49 -19.14 -5.59
CA LEU A 29 -18.60 -18.96 -6.54
C LEU A 29 -19.28 -20.27 -6.94
N GLU A 30 -18.62 -21.41 -6.74
CA GLU A 30 -19.16 -22.73 -7.09
C GLU A 30 -19.84 -23.43 -5.89
N ASP A 31 -19.70 -22.88 -4.66
CA ASP A 31 -20.34 -23.39 -3.44
C ASP A 31 -21.29 -22.32 -2.85
N GLY A 32 -22.27 -21.89 -3.64
CA GLY A 32 -23.31 -20.97 -3.18
C GLY A 32 -22.81 -19.60 -2.68
N CYS A 33 -21.71 -19.12 -3.19
CA CYS A 33 -21.05 -17.88 -2.74
C CYS A 33 -20.64 -17.92 -1.25
N LYS A 34 -20.22 -19.08 -0.77
CA LYS A 34 -19.79 -19.28 0.60
C LYS A 34 -18.52 -18.48 0.91
N TRP A 35 -18.55 -17.78 2.04
CA TRP A 35 -17.38 -17.10 2.59
C TRP A 35 -16.41 -18.12 3.22
N ILE A 36 -15.14 -17.98 2.87
CA ILE A 36 -14.01 -18.74 3.43
C ILE A 36 -13.03 -17.75 4.04
N GLU A 37 -12.95 -17.70 5.36
CA GLU A 37 -12.02 -16.83 6.07
C GLU A 37 -10.57 -17.33 5.87
N LEU A 38 -9.67 -16.43 5.52
CA LEU A 38 -8.24 -16.68 5.36
C LEU A 38 -7.43 -16.11 6.53
N GLY A 39 -7.80 -14.95 7.05
CA GLY A 39 -7.07 -14.28 8.12
C GLY A 39 -7.67 -12.94 8.48
N LYS A 40 -6.82 -12.09 9.04
CA LYS A 40 -7.16 -10.73 9.47
C LYS A 40 -6.09 -9.75 9.03
N SER A 41 -6.42 -8.45 9.06
CA SER A 41 -5.44 -7.37 8.84
C SER A 41 -5.81 -6.15 9.67
N GLU A 42 -4.78 -5.49 10.21
CA GLU A 42 -4.82 -4.15 10.79
C GLU A 42 -4.20 -3.08 9.86
N ALA A 43 -3.70 -3.50 8.68
CA ALA A 43 -3.09 -2.62 7.68
C ALA A 43 -4.00 -2.49 6.46
N TRP A 44 -4.97 -1.57 6.51
CA TRP A 44 -5.95 -1.42 5.46
C TRP A 44 -6.52 0.01 5.38
N GLY A 45 -7.18 0.30 4.28
CA GLY A 45 -7.92 1.54 4.07
C GLY A 45 -9.09 1.33 3.12
N TRP A 46 -10.09 2.23 3.15
CA TRP A 46 -11.27 2.14 2.29
C TRP A 46 -10.93 2.17 0.79
N GLN A 47 -9.93 2.95 0.43
CA GLN A 47 -9.61 3.20 -0.97
C GLN A 47 -8.88 2.03 -1.63
N GLN A 48 -7.94 1.39 -0.93
CA GLN A 48 -7.03 0.39 -1.50
C GLN A 48 -7.06 -0.95 -0.77
N GLY A 49 -7.87 -1.07 0.28
CA GLY A 49 -7.88 -2.26 1.12
C GLY A 49 -6.54 -2.52 1.78
N CYS A 50 -6.20 -3.78 1.94
CA CYS A 50 -4.93 -4.30 2.44
C CYS A 50 -4.05 -4.91 1.34
N GLN A 51 -4.26 -4.53 0.07
CA GLN A 51 -3.59 -5.11 -1.11
C GLN A 51 -3.81 -6.63 -1.26
N LEU A 52 -4.97 -7.13 -0.86
CA LEU A 52 -5.33 -8.54 -0.97
C LEU A 52 -5.39 -8.98 -2.42
N GLN A 53 -4.54 -9.94 -2.81
CA GLN A 53 -4.46 -10.41 -4.20
C GLN A 53 -3.91 -11.84 -4.29
N PHE A 54 -4.22 -12.53 -5.38
CA PHE A 54 -3.52 -13.76 -5.75
C PHE A 54 -2.12 -13.45 -6.25
N ILE A 55 -1.15 -14.30 -5.94
CA ILE A 55 0.21 -14.17 -6.47
C ILE A 55 0.23 -14.74 -7.89
N PRO A 56 0.58 -13.93 -8.91
CA PRO A 56 0.68 -14.39 -10.28
C PRO A 56 1.59 -15.61 -10.44
N GLY A 57 1.24 -16.50 -11.35
CA GLY A 57 1.99 -17.74 -11.58
C GLY A 57 1.81 -18.84 -10.52
N THR A 58 0.90 -18.64 -9.57
CA THR A 58 0.55 -19.64 -8.55
C THR A 58 -0.94 -19.97 -8.56
N ASP A 59 -1.28 -21.23 -8.20
CA ASP A 59 -2.69 -21.69 -8.18
C ASP A 59 -3.37 -21.54 -6.81
N SER A 60 -2.59 -21.22 -5.77
CA SER A 60 -3.09 -21.27 -4.39
C SER A 60 -2.52 -20.22 -3.46
N LYS A 61 -1.62 -19.36 -3.92
CA LYS A 61 -1.02 -18.37 -3.03
C LYS A 61 -1.73 -17.04 -3.13
N VAL A 62 -2.06 -16.51 -1.96
CA VAL A 62 -2.61 -15.16 -1.78
C VAL A 62 -1.68 -14.36 -0.88
N LEU A 63 -1.71 -13.06 -1.01
CA LEU A 63 -1.05 -12.16 -0.06
C LEU A 63 -1.95 -11.00 0.32
N TRP A 64 -1.65 -10.41 1.46
CA TRP A 64 -2.24 -9.17 1.96
C TRP A 64 -1.28 -8.46 2.90
N ASN A 65 -1.42 -7.17 3.05
CA ASN A 65 -0.68 -6.42 4.04
C ASN A 65 -1.36 -6.52 5.42
N ASP A 66 -0.52 -6.47 6.46
CA ASP A 66 -0.94 -6.55 7.85
C ASP A 66 0.01 -5.69 8.72
N LYS A 67 -0.29 -5.57 9.99
CA LYS A 67 0.56 -4.90 10.98
C LYS A 67 1.19 -5.94 11.92
N GLU A 68 2.47 -5.77 12.24
CA GLU A 68 3.19 -6.55 13.23
C GLU A 68 4.10 -5.63 14.04
N GLY A 69 3.74 -5.39 15.30
CA GLY A 69 4.39 -4.38 16.12
C GLY A 69 4.33 -3.00 15.48
N ASP A 70 5.47 -2.38 15.30
CA ASP A 70 5.61 -1.04 14.69
C ASP A 70 5.91 -1.08 13.18
N ASN A 71 5.56 -2.19 12.50
CA ASN A 71 5.80 -2.36 11.07
C ASN A 71 4.54 -2.79 10.32
N PHE A 72 4.39 -2.28 9.11
CA PHE A 72 3.49 -2.86 8.13
C PHE A 72 4.24 -3.94 7.34
N VAL A 73 3.68 -5.13 7.34
CA VAL A 73 4.25 -6.36 6.78
C VAL A 73 3.35 -6.90 5.68
N CYS A 74 3.83 -7.89 4.92
CA CYS A 74 3.01 -8.65 3.98
C CYS A 74 2.89 -10.11 4.45
N ARG A 75 1.67 -10.61 4.54
CA ARG A 75 1.37 -12.04 4.78
C ARG A 75 1.21 -12.74 3.44
N ILE A 76 1.83 -13.88 3.28
CA ILE A 76 1.65 -14.77 2.13
C ILE A 76 1.13 -16.10 2.65
N MET A 77 -0.01 -16.54 2.13
CA MET A 77 -0.64 -17.80 2.53
C MET A 77 -0.88 -18.70 1.30
N ASP A 78 -0.61 -19.98 1.45
CA ASP A 78 -1.15 -21.00 0.55
C ASP A 78 -2.55 -21.40 1.04
N ILE A 79 -3.58 -21.14 0.24
CA ILE A 79 -4.98 -21.38 0.63
C ILE A 79 -5.33 -22.87 0.73
N LYS A 80 -4.54 -23.77 0.15
CA LYS A 80 -4.75 -25.22 0.21
C LYS A 80 -4.15 -25.83 1.47
N THR A 81 -2.92 -25.46 1.81
CA THR A 81 -2.20 -26.01 2.99
C THR A 81 -2.41 -25.16 4.24
N ARG A 82 -2.82 -23.91 4.10
CA ARG A 82 -2.92 -22.90 5.16
C ARG A 82 -1.56 -22.49 5.75
N GLU A 83 -0.47 -22.90 5.15
CA GLU A 83 0.85 -22.43 5.51
C GLU A 83 0.97 -20.94 5.21
N MET A 84 1.49 -20.19 6.17
CA MET A 84 1.65 -18.74 6.09
C MET A 84 3.09 -18.34 6.39
N ARG A 85 3.58 -17.36 5.65
CA ARG A 85 4.86 -16.69 5.95
C ARG A 85 4.71 -15.19 5.87
N THR A 86 5.62 -14.47 6.50
CA THR A 86 5.63 -13.00 6.56
C THR A 86 6.83 -12.44 5.83
N ILE A 87 6.61 -11.40 5.04
CA ILE A 87 7.64 -10.51 4.48
C ILE A 87 7.67 -9.25 5.34
N PRO A 88 8.87 -8.78 5.78
CA PRO A 88 8.97 -7.69 6.77
C PRO A 88 8.68 -6.29 6.20
N ARG A 89 7.99 -6.21 5.07
CA ARG A 89 7.53 -4.96 4.43
C ARG A 89 6.21 -5.16 3.71
N ALA A 90 5.29 -4.22 3.86
CA ALA A 90 4.04 -4.19 3.10
C ALA A 90 4.31 -4.07 1.59
N VAL A 91 3.48 -4.68 0.76
CA VAL A 91 3.58 -4.63 -0.72
C VAL A 91 2.54 -3.66 -1.30
N TYR A 92 2.78 -3.21 -2.55
CA TYR A 92 1.80 -2.41 -3.28
C TYR A 92 1.40 -3.11 -4.59
N ALA A 93 2.34 -3.33 -5.49
CA ALA A 93 2.09 -3.99 -6.77
C ALA A 93 3.03 -5.18 -6.97
N LEU A 94 2.51 -6.26 -7.54
CA LEU A 94 3.26 -7.46 -7.87
C LEU A 94 3.71 -7.45 -9.33
N SER A 95 4.91 -7.97 -9.57
CA SER A 95 5.34 -8.30 -10.93
C SER A 95 4.48 -9.42 -11.52
N PRO A 96 4.26 -9.44 -12.86
CA PRO A 96 3.43 -10.46 -13.51
C PRO A 96 3.94 -11.89 -13.35
N ASP A 97 5.23 -12.08 -13.06
CA ASP A 97 5.83 -13.40 -12.76
C ASP A 97 5.72 -13.82 -11.30
N GLY A 98 5.15 -12.96 -10.44
CA GLY A 98 4.94 -13.23 -9.02
C GLY A 98 6.21 -13.30 -8.17
N LYS A 99 7.37 -12.86 -8.67
CA LYS A 99 8.65 -12.94 -7.96
C LYS A 99 9.02 -11.68 -7.21
N TRP A 100 8.56 -10.54 -7.69
CA TRP A 100 8.89 -9.23 -7.18
C TRP A 100 7.65 -8.44 -6.80
N ALA A 101 7.83 -7.51 -5.89
CA ALA A 101 6.87 -6.46 -5.63
C ALA A 101 7.58 -5.11 -5.59
N VAL A 102 6.83 -4.05 -5.87
CA VAL A 102 7.21 -2.68 -5.52
C VAL A 102 6.26 -2.14 -4.46
N THR A 103 6.77 -1.24 -3.64
CA THR A 103 5.99 -0.63 -2.57
C THR A 103 6.45 0.78 -2.25
N THR A 104 5.62 1.51 -1.54
CA THR A 104 5.93 2.81 -0.93
C THR A 104 5.72 2.73 0.58
N ASP A 105 6.05 3.80 1.32
CA ASP A 105 5.77 3.86 2.75
C ASP A 105 4.31 4.24 3.01
N TYR A 106 3.51 3.28 3.46
CA TYR A 106 2.10 3.48 3.78
C TYR A 106 1.88 4.44 4.95
N ARG A 107 2.87 4.59 5.85
CA ARG A 107 2.84 5.59 6.94
C ARG A 107 2.90 6.99 6.35
N ARG A 108 3.80 7.20 5.39
CA ARG A 108 3.93 8.45 4.64
C ARG A 108 2.68 8.78 3.84
N VAL A 109 2.12 7.78 3.14
CA VAL A 109 0.86 7.95 2.41
C VAL A 109 -0.27 8.34 3.35
N ASN A 110 -0.38 7.70 4.52
CA ASN A 110 -1.43 8.04 5.49
C ASN A 110 -1.27 9.44 6.08
N ASP A 111 -0.04 9.84 6.40
CA ASP A 111 0.25 11.18 6.94
C ASP A 111 -0.05 12.29 5.92
N THR A 112 0.27 12.06 4.64
CA THR A 112 0.04 13.03 3.56
C THR A 112 -1.38 13.00 3.02
N ARG A 113 -2.03 11.83 3.02
CA ARG A 113 -3.39 11.63 2.52
C ARG A 113 -4.12 10.56 3.35
N PRO A 114 -4.69 10.92 4.50
CA PRO A 114 -5.42 10.00 5.36
C PRO A 114 -6.49 9.21 4.59
N GLY A 115 -6.60 7.90 4.86
CA GLY A 115 -7.52 6.98 4.19
C GLY A 115 -6.96 6.30 2.93
N TYR A 116 -5.79 6.71 2.42
CA TYR A 116 -5.07 6.04 1.32
C TYR A 116 -3.90 5.19 1.80
N GLY A 117 -3.30 5.55 2.91
CA GLY A 117 -2.30 4.74 3.60
C GLY A 117 -2.92 3.92 4.74
N TYR A 118 -2.09 3.44 5.63
CA TYR A 118 -2.50 2.66 6.78
C TYR A 118 -2.31 3.46 8.07
N ALA A 119 -3.34 3.46 8.91
CA ALA A 119 -3.32 4.13 10.22
C ALA A 119 -2.57 3.30 11.27
N GLY A 120 -2.26 3.93 12.41
CA GLY A 120 -1.74 3.27 13.60
C GLY A 120 -0.23 3.29 13.77
N ILE A 121 0.55 3.56 12.70
CA ILE A 121 1.99 3.75 12.80
C ILE A 121 2.35 5.11 12.18
N PRO A 122 2.97 6.03 12.93
CA PRO A 122 3.34 7.34 12.40
C PRO A 122 4.46 7.26 11.37
N ASP A 123 4.48 8.21 10.42
CA ASP A 123 5.59 8.40 9.49
C ASP A 123 6.85 8.86 10.27
N PRO A 124 7.96 8.10 10.26
CA PRO A 124 9.19 8.51 10.94
C PRO A 124 9.82 9.75 10.31
N ASN A 125 9.50 10.02 9.04
CA ASN A 125 9.95 11.19 8.28
C ASN A 125 8.87 12.28 8.18
N ARG A 126 7.95 12.35 9.16
CA ARG A 126 6.80 13.25 9.11
C ARG A 126 7.17 14.70 8.82
N ASP A 127 8.25 15.18 9.41
CA ASP A 127 8.68 16.58 9.32
C ASP A 127 9.71 16.81 8.17
N VAL A 128 10.06 15.76 7.42
CA VAL A 128 10.97 15.84 6.26
C VAL A 128 10.17 15.94 4.98
N LEU A 129 10.39 16.98 4.18
CA LEU A 129 9.63 17.22 2.94
C LEU A 129 9.84 16.12 1.90
N ALA A 130 11.10 15.76 1.64
CA ALA A 130 11.48 14.72 0.69
C ALA A 130 12.65 13.89 1.25
N PRO A 131 12.37 12.83 2.04
CA PRO A 131 13.42 12.02 2.67
C PRO A 131 14.25 11.22 1.64
N GLU A 132 15.54 11.04 1.94
CA GLU A 132 16.48 10.24 1.14
C GLU A 132 16.33 8.73 1.41
N ASP A 133 15.87 8.37 2.60
CA ASP A 133 15.72 7.00 3.09
C ASP A 133 14.30 6.43 2.93
N SER A 134 13.42 7.16 2.26
CA SER A 134 12.05 6.75 1.99
C SER A 134 11.68 7.01 0.52
N GLY A 135 10.86 6.13 -0.05
CA GLY A 135 10.49 6.24 -1.46
C GLY A 135 9.84 4.97 -1.99
N ILE A 136 10.39 4.41 -3.07
CA ILE A 136 9.94 3.14 -3.66
C ILE A 136 10.98 2.06 -3.37
N TRP A 137 10.52 0.97 -2.75
CA TRP A 137 11.31 -0.23 -2.53
C TRP A 137 10.90 -1.32 -3.49
N ARG A 138 11.89 -2.10 -3.95
CA ARG A 138 11.68 -3.37 -4.61
C ARG A 138 11.85 -4.49 -3.58
N ILE A 139 10.96 -5.47 -3.60
CA ILE A 139 10.94 -6.59 -2.66
C ILE A 139 11.04 -7.89 -3.45
N ASN A 140 11.97 -8.76 -3.06
CA ASN A 140 11.99 -10.14 -3.50
C ASN A 140 10.94 -10.94 -2.71
N LEU A 141 9.91 -11.45 -3.38
CA LEU A 141 8.82 -12.15 -2.71
C LEU A 141 9.24 -13.54 -2.20
N GLU A 142 10.33 -14.12 -2.67
CA GLU A 142 10.84 -15.39 -2.18
C GLU A 142 11.66 -15.23 -0.90
N THR A 143 12.62 -14.30 -0.89
CA THR A 143 13.54 -14.08 0.25
C THR A 143 13.00 -13.10 1.28
N GLY A 144 12.12 -12.18 0.88
CA GLY A 144 11.65 -11.07 1.71
C GLY A 144 12.61 -9.88 1.75
N GLU A 145 13.75 -9.95 1.08
CA GLU A 145 14.71 -8.84 0.99
C GLU A 145 14.12 -7.67 0.23
N SER A 146 14.42 -6.46 0.70
CA SER A 146 13.96 -5.22 0.07
C SER A 146 15.09 -4.23 -0.07
N GLU A 147 15.05 -3.46 -1.18
CA GLU A 147 15.99 -2.37 -1.45
C GLU A 147 15.23 -1.09 -1.84
N LEU A 148 15.71 0.06 -1.42
CA LEU A 148 15.22 1.36 -1.87
C LEU A 148 15.78 1.63 -3.27
N ILE A 149 14.91 1.67 -4.28
CA ILE A 149 15.32 1.85 -5.68
C ILE A 149 15.12 3.29 -6.17
N ILE A 150 14.20 4.04 -5.58
CA ILE A 150 13.94 5.46 -5.89
C ILE A 150 13.59 6.15 -4.58
N SER A 151 14.38 7.16 -4.18
CA SER A 151 14.05 7.98 -3.01
C SER A 151 13.14 9.15 -3.36
N LEU A 152 12.41 9.65 -2.37
CA LEU A 152 11.61 10.87 -2.52
C LEU A 152 12.49 12.08 -2.85
N ALA A 153 13.67 12.17 -2.24
CA ALA A 153 14.63 13.24 -2.52
C ALA A 153 15.08 13.24 -3.98
N GLN A 154 15.37 12.07 -4.58
CA GLN A 154 15.76 11.96 -5.98
C GLN A 154 14.70 12.53 -6.94
N ILE A 155 13.43 12.22 -6.70
CA ILE A 155 12.35 12.69 -7.56
C ILE A 155 11.99 14.15 -7.28
N ALA A 156 12.02 14.58 -6.02
CA ALA A 156 11.79 15.99 -5.67
C ALA A 156 12.86 16.95 -6.25
N ALA A 157 14.08 16.45 -6.48
CA ALA A 157 15.14 17.22 -7.11
C ALA A 157 14.99 17.42 -8.63
N ILE A 158 14.04 16.73 -9.28
CA ILE A 158 13.77 16.90 -10.71
C ILE A 158 13.00 18.21 -10.91
N PRO A 159 13.53 19.17 -11.68
CA PRO A 159 12.84 20.45 -11.91
C PRO A 159 11.46 20.24 -12.57
N ASN A 160 10.46 20.89 -12.04
CA ASN A 160 9.12 20.95 -12.65
C ASN A 160 8.96 22.32 -13.35
N PRO A 161 8.78 22.36 -14.67
CA PRO A 161 8.67 23.63 -15.39
C PRO A 161 7.34 24.37 -15.14
N LEU A 162 6.35 23.69 -14.54
CA LEU A 162 5.00 24.23 -14.35
C LEU A 162 4.76 24.73 -12.93
N ASP A 163 5.55 24.25 -11.95
CA ASP A 163 5.26 24.48 -10.55
C ASP A 163 6.53 24.36 -9.69
N ASP A 164 6.72 25.23 -8.71
CA ASP A 164 7.76 25.12 -7.71
C ASP A 164 7.22 24.36 -6.49
N TYR A 165 7.72 23.16 -6.29
CA TYR A 165 7.32 22.30 -5.16
C TYR A 165 8.47 22.05 -4.16
N SER A 166 9.52 22.87 -4.17
CA SER A 166 10.67 22.72 -3.28
C SER A 166 10.31 22.72 -1.79
N GLU A 167 9.27 23.48 -1.42
CA GLU A 167 8.74 23.59 -0.06
C GLU A 167 7.56 22.62 0.21
N ALA A 168 7.27 21.75 -0.73
CA ALA A 168 6.16 20.80 -0.60
C ALA A 168 6.60 19.48 0.05
N LYS A 169 5.67 18.81 0.71
CA LYS A 169 5.85 17.45 1.22
C LYS A 169 5.49 16.44 0.14
N HIS A 170 6.42 15.54 -0.18
CA HIS A 170 6.32 14.57 -1.28
C HIS A 170 5.96 13.18 -0.82
N TRP A 171 5.22 12.42 -1.67
CA TRP A 171 4.94 10.99 -1.49
C TRP A 171 4.68 10.30 -2.83
N PHE A 172 4.69 8.95 -2.81
CA PHE A 172 4.34 8.12 -3.96
C PHE A 172 3.10 7.28 -3.67
N ASN A 173 2.27 7.05 -4.68
CA ASN A 173 1.18 6.08 -4.65
C ASN A 173 0.84 5.58 -6.06
N HIS A 174 -0.16 4.70 -6.18
CA HIS A 174 -0.62 4.10 -7.44
C HIS A 174 0.51 3.44 -8.23
N LEU A 175 1.27 2.55 -7.54
CA LEU A 175 2.30 1.76 -8.20
C LEU A 175 1.64 0.63 -8.99
N LEU A 176 2.08 0.42 -10.23
CA LEU A 176 1.56 -0.64 -11.10
C LEU A 176 2.65 -1.13 -12.05
N TYR A 177 2.87 -2.45 -12.11
CA TYR A 177 3.72 -3.05 -13.13
C TYR A 177 3.02 -3.09 -14.50
N ASN A 178 3.80 -2.96 -15.56
CA ASN A 178 3.34 -3.28 -16.90
C ASN A 178 3.20 -4.80 -17.08
N THR A 179 2.56 -5.22 -18.16
CA THR A 179 2.15 -6.62 -18.37
C THR A 179 3.32 -7.60 -18.56
N ASP A 180 4.51 -7.15 -18.95
CA ASP A 180 5.70 -7.99 -19.10
C ASP A 180 6.65 -7.92 -17.89
N GLY A 181 6.34 -7.06 -16.90
CA GLY A 181 7.14 -6.89 -15.69
C GLY A 181 8.45 -6.12 -15.86
N SER A 182 8.75 -5.61 -17.05
CA SER A 182 9.99 -4.88 -17.33
C SER A 182 10.02 -3.47 -16.77
N ARG A 183 8.85 -2.92 -16.47
CA ARG A 183 8.67 -1.54 -15.99
C ARG A 183 7.53 -1.50 -14.98
N PHE A 184 7.51 -0.42 -14.20
CA PHE A 184 6.37 -0.03 -13.38
C PHE A 184 6.17 1.48 -13.46
N GLU A 185 4.95 1.90 -13.22
CA GLU A 185 4.59 3.31 -13.08
C GLU A 185 4.23 3.63 -11.63
N PHE A 186 4.28 4.89 -11.28
CA PHE A 186 3.82 5.41 -10.00
C PHE A 186 3.39 6.86 -10.14
N LEU A 187 2.58 7.35 -9.22
CA LEU A 187 2.27 8.77 -9.14
C LEU A 187 3.18 9.43 -8.09
N HIS A 188 3.95 10.41 -8.53
CA HIS A 188 4.60 11.38 -7.66
C HIS A 188 3.59 12.47 -7.29
N ARG A 189 3.37 12.66 -6.00
CA ARG A 189 2.45 13.64 -5.45
C ARG A 189 3.16 14.52 -4.46
N TRP A 190 2.65 15.73 -4.33
CA TRP A 190 3.14 16.69 -3.34
C TRP A 190 1.99 17.54 -2.82
N ARG A 191 2.19 18.13 -1.67
CA ARG A 191 1.34 19.18 -1.11
C ARG A 191 2.16 20.09 -0.21
N PHE A 192 1.76 21.34 -0.12
CA PHE A 192 2.35 22.27 0.81
C PHE A 192 1.92 21.96 2.26
N PRO A 193 2.70 22.37 3.27
CA PRO A 193 2.34 22.26 4.68
C PRO A 193 0.94 22.83 4.98
N ASP A 194 0.29 22.33 6.01
CA ASP A 194 -1.11 22.61 6.32
C ASP A 194 -1.47 24.12 6.45
N SER A 195 -0.49 24.96 6.82
CA SER A 195 -0.66 26.43 6.84
C SER A 195 -0.92 27.05 5.46
N LEU A 196 -0.44 26.40 4.38
CA LEU A 196 -0.69 26.85 3.00
C LEU A 196 -1.88 26.09 2.37
N ARG A 197 -2.20 24.92 2.89
CA ARG A 197 -3.31 24.08 2.42
C ARG A 197 -4.67 24.72 2.67
N ASN A 198 -4.89 25.31 3.85
CA ASN A 198 -6.15 25.95 4.20
C ASN A 198 -6.42 27.16 3.31
N ALA A 199 -5.39 27.92 2.93
CA ALA A 199 -5.53 29.05 2.02
C ALA A 199 -5.94 28.64 0.59
N GLN A 200 -5.53 27.45 0.10
CA GLN A 200 -5.90 26.98 -1.24
C GLN A 200 -7.27 26.30 -1.32
N TYR A 201 -7.77 25.72 -0.21
CA TYR A 201 -9.08 25.08 -0.19
C TYR A 201 -10.23 26.05 0.15
N GLU A 202 -9.94 27.15 0.79
CA GLU A 202 -10.95 28.22 1.03
C GLU A 202 -11.30 28.98 -0.26
N ASP A 203 -10.40 29.01 -1.25
CA ASP A 203 -10.64 29.65 -2.56
C ASP A 203 -11.40 28.78 -3.59
N VAL A 204 -11.67 27.50 -3.31
CA VAL A 204 -12.34 26.57 -4.24
C VAL A 204 -13.71 26.13 -3.75
N GLY A 205 -14.19 26.68 -2.64
CA GLY A 205 -15.45 26.36 -1.97
C GLY A 205 -16.55 27.42 -2.20
N GLY A 206 -16.63 27.95 -3.44
CA GLY A 206 -17.71 28.80 -3.87
C GLY A 206 -18.68 28.07 -4.80
#